data_6755af7774ec861893cc32c7af23dd05
#
_entry.id   6755af7774ec861893cc32c7af23dd05
#
_cell.length_a   1.000
_cell.length_b   1.000
_cell.length_c   1.000
_cell.angle_alpha   90.00
_cell.angle_beta   90.00
_cell.angle_gamma   90.00
#
_symmetry.space_group_name_H-M   'P 1'
#
loop_
_entity.id
_entity.type
_entity.pdbx_description
1 polymer ?
#
loop_
_entity_poly.entity_id
_entity_poly.type
_entity_poly.pdbx_seq_one_letter_code
_entity_poly.pdbx_strand_id
1 'polypeptide(L)'
;MTSSSTQGIKTVLHPVSDLGKAKAVYAALLGIPPQTDSPYYVGFEAEGQHIGLVLGGGPQGMTSAVAYWHVPDIEEKLAEMTAAGATLKEAAHEVGGGRLVATVTDPDGNVLGLIQDR
;
A
#
# COMPACT_ATOMS: atom_id res chain seq x y z
N MET A 1 -4.31 27.09 -6.71
CA MET A 1 -3.19 26.30 -6.25
C MET A 1 -3.35 24.85 -6.67
N THR A 2 -2.34 24.32 -7.12
CA THR A 2 -2.39 22.93 -7.45
C THR A 2 -2.18 22.10 -6.20
N SER A 3 -2.77 20.96 -6.17
CA SER A 3 -2.47 20.02 -5.13
C SER A 3 -1.02 19.61 -5.25
N SER A 4 -0.51 19.11 -4.18
CA SER A 4 0.81 18.55 -4.18
C SER A 4 0.84 17.33 -5.09
N SER A 5 1.91 17.17 -5.80
CA SER A 5 2.12 15.96 -6.59
C SER A 5 2.41 14.81 -5.64
N THR A 6 2.27 13.61 -6.16
CA THR A 6 2.60 12.42 -5.40
C THR A 6 4.10 12.36 -5.16
N GLN A 7 4.47 11.68 -4.08
CA GLN A 7 5.87 11.42 -3.76
C GLN A 7 6.33 10.10 -4.36
N GLY A 8 5.51 9.47 -5.16
CA GLY A 8 5.83 8.26 -5.88
C GLY A 8 5.32 7.01 -5.21
N ILE A 9 5.52 5.89 -5.88
CA ILE A 9 5.19 4.58 -5.34
C ILE A 9 6.36 4.13 -4.50
N LYS A 10 6.14 4.02 -3.20
CA LYS A 10 7.19 3.58 -2.28
C LYS A 10 6.76 2.36 -1.48
N THR A 11 5.51 1.93 -1.62
CA THR A 11 4.99 0.79 -0.88
C THR A 11 4.20 -0.07 -1.85
N VAL A 12 4.50 -1.37 -1.86
CA VAL A 12 3.73 -2.35 -2.61
C VAL A 12 3.37 -3.48 -1.66
N LEU A 13 2.08 -3.79 -1.57
CA LEU A 13 1.61 -4.89 -0.74
C LEU A 13 1.27 -6.07 -1.62
N HIS A 14 1.67 -7.26 -1.17
CA HIS A 14 1.44 -8.50 -1.88
C HIS A 14 0.63 -9.44 -1.00
N PRO A 15 -0.57 -9.86 -1.43
CA PRO A 15 -1.31 -10.87 -0.69
C PRO A 15 -0.66 -12.23 -0.87
N VAL A 16 -0.47 -12.95 0.22
CA VAL A 16 0.18 -14.28 0.18
C VAL A 16 -0.62 -15.25 1.02
N SER A 17 -0.49 -16.54 0.71
CA SER A 17 -1.19 -17.57 1.45
C SER A 17 -0.33 -18.21 2.54
N ASP A 18 0.99 -18.04 2.46
CA ASP A 18 1.93 -18.62 3.42
C ASP A 18 3.05 -17.62 3.65
N LEU A 19 3.01 -16.93 4.79
CA LEU A 19 3.99 -15.88 5.08
C LEU A 19 5.40 -16.43 5.19
N GLY A 20 5.56 -17.63 5.77
CA GLY A 20 6.90 -18.19 5.92
C GLY A 20 7.57 -18.48 4.60
N LYS A 21 6.83 -19.10 3.68
CA LYS A 21 7.37 -19.40 2.35
C LYS A 21 7.63 -18.14 1.56
N ALA A 22 6.68 -17.19 1.60
CA ALA A 22 6.84 -15.93 0.88
C ALA A 22 8.01 -15.14 1.44
N LYS A 23 8.15 -15.11 2.77
CA LYS A 23 9.25 -14.38 3.40
C LYS A 23 10.60 -14.87 2.88
N ALA A 24 10.76 -16.18 2.76
CA ALA A 24 12.02 -16.74 2.28
C ALA A 24 12.32 -16.32 0.85
N VAL A 25 11.30 -16.32 0.00
CA VAL A 25 11.48 -15.92 -1.39
C VAL A 25 11.84 -14.45 -1.51
N TYR A 26 11.11 -13.59 -0.78
CA TYR A 26 11.35 -12.15 -0.87
C TYR A 26 12.68 -11.76 -0.21
N ALA A 27 13.06 -12.43 0.89
CA ALA A 27 14.35 -12.17 1.51
C ALA A 27 15.49 -12.52 0.55
N ALA A 28 15.34 -13.61 -0.19
CA ALA A 28 16.34 -13.99 -1.18
C ALA A 28 16.43 -12.97 -2.32
N LEU A 29 15.26 -12.50 -2.78
CA LEU A 29 15.22 -11.50 -3.85
C LEU A 29 15.87 -10.20 -3.42
N LEU A 30 15.53 -9.73 -2.22
CA LEU A 30 15.97 -8.42 -1.75
C LEU A 30 17.35 -8.45 -1.10
N GLY A 31 17.80 -9.63 -0.68
CA GLY A 31 19.10 -9.77 -0.05
C GLY A 31 19.17 -9.23 1.37
N ILE A 32 18.01 -9.05 2.02
CA ILE A 32 17.94 -8.53 3.38
C ILE A 32 16.87 -9.29 4.15
N PRO A 33 16.96 -9.31 5.49
CA PRO A 33 15.90 -9.88 6.31
C PRO A 33 14.75 -8.88 6.43
N PRO A 34 13.54 -9.33 6.82
CA PRO A 34 12.44 -8.41 7.02
C PRO A 34 12.68 -7.53 8.25
N GLN A 35 12.18 -6.31 8.19
CA GLN A 35 12.23 -5.40 9.33
C GLN A 35 11.03 -5.60 10.24
N THR A 36 9.91 -6.03 9.69
CA THR A 36 8.73 -6.39 10.44
C THR A 36 8.40 -7.84 10.13
N ASP A 37 8.24 -8.65 11.17
CA ASP A 37 7.98 -10.08 11.00
C ASP A 37 6.97 -10.50 12.05
N SER A 38 5.70 -10.51 11.67
CA SER A 38 4.62 -10.86 12.57
C SER A 38 3.81 -12.01 11.97
N PRO A 39 2.88 -12.60 12.73
CA PRO A 39 2.05 -13.69 12.20
C PRO A 39 1.13 -13.27 11.06
N TYR A 40 0.91 -11.97 10.88
CA TYR A 40 -0.04 -11.48 9.90
C TYR A 40 0.60 -10.63 8.81
N TYR A 41 1.82 -10.18 9.02
CA TYR A 41 2.43 -9.21 8.13
C TYR A 41 3.95 -9.31 8.18
N VAL A 42 4.58 -9.30 7.01
CA VAL A 42 6.03 -9.27 6.90
C VAL A 42 6.38 -8.07 6.03
N GLY A 43 7.28 -7.21 6.53
CA GLY A 43 7.65 -5.99 5.81
C GLY A 43 9.15 -5.91 5.59
N PHE A 44 9.53 -5.51 4.39
CA PHE A 44 10.92 -5.28 4.02
C PHE A 44 11.09 -3.81 3.62
N GLU A 45 12.24 -3.25 3.95
CA GLU A 45 12.63 -1.92 3.49
C GLU A 45 13.91 -2.05 2.69
N ALA A 46 13.87 -1.62 1.44
CA ALA A 46 15.04 -1.74 0.56
C ALA A 46 15.04 -0.54 -0.39
N GLU A 47 16.14 0.21 -0.41
CA GLU A 47 16.33 1.32 -1.36
C GLU A 47 15.19 2.32 -1.33
N GLY A 48 14.69 2.62 -0.14
CA GLY A 48 13.60 3.57 0.01
C GLY A 48 12.23 3.00 -0.35
N GLN A 49 12.16 1.70 -0.62
CA GLN A 49 10.92 1.03 -0.98
C GLN A 49 10.46 0.16 0.18
N HIS A 50 9.17 0.10 0.37
CA HIS A 50 8.58 -0.78 1.38
C HIS A 50 7.78 -1.88 0.69
N ILE A 51 8.14 -3.12 0.96
CA ILE A 51 7.45 -4.28 0.39
C ILE A 51 6.78 -5.04 1.54
N GLY A 52 5.46 -5.13 1.49
CA GLY A 52 4.70 -5.78 2.53
C GLY A 52 4.03 -7.05 2.04
N LEU A 53 4.10 -8.10 2.84
CA LEU A 53 3.42 -9.36 2.56
C LEU A 53 2.27 -9.48 3.54
N VAL A 54 1.06 -9.68 3.02
CA VAL A 54 -0.17 -9.65 3.81
C VAL A 54 -0.86 -10.99 3.70
N LEU A 55 -1.09 -11.63 4.83
CA LEU A 55 -1.72 -12.95 4.83
C LEU A 55 -3.19 -12.82 4.46
N GLY A 56 -3.62 -13.59 3.46
CA GLY A 56 -5.01 -13.64 3.05
C GLY A 56 -5.57 -12.35 2.47
N GLY A 57 -4.69 -11.45 2.02
CA GLY A 57 -5.13 -10.19 1.44
C GLY A 57 -5.36 -9.08 2.46
N GLY A 58 -5.19 -9.37 3.73
CA GLY A 58 -5.33 -8.39 4.79
C GLY A 58 -6.75 -7.89 4.94
N PRO A 59 -6.93 -6.85 5.76
CA PRO A 59 -8.27 -6.28 5.98
C PRO A 59 -8.91 -5.72 4.73
N GLN A 60 -8.11 -5.34 3.71
CA GLN A 60 -8.63 -4.80 2.48
C GLN A 60 -9.13 -5.87 1.52
N GLY A 61 -8.90 -7.15 1.83
CA GLY A 61 -9.35 -8.24 0.97
C GLY A 61 -8.68 -8.23 -0.39
N MET A 62 -7.39 -7.94 -0.44
CA MET A 62 -6.66 -7.86 -1.70
C MET A 62 -6.56 -9.21 -2.37
N THR A 63 -6.73 -9.24 -3.68
CA THR A 63 -6.57 -10.45 -4.47
C THR A 63 -5.34 -10.39 -5.38
N SER A 64 -4.69 -9.24 -5.44
CA SER A 64 -3.47 -9.05 -6.22
C SER A 64 -2.66 -7.95 -5.55
N ALA A 65 -1.40 -7.81 -5.97
CA ALA A 65 -0.54 -6.76 -5.43
C ALA A 65 -1.13 -5.38 -5.70
N VAL A 66 -0.97 -4.48 -4.75
CA VAL A 66 -1.45 -3.10 -4.87
C VAL A 66 -0.30 -2.17 -4.58
N ALA A 67 -0.05 -1.25 -5.52
CA ALA A 67 0.95 -0.20 -5.33
C ALA A 67 0.28 0.96 -4.58
N TYR A 68 0.99 1.49 -3.59
CA TYR A 68 0.52 2.62 -2.82
C TYR A 68 1.37 3.84 -3.13
N TRP A 69 0.69 4.91 -3.52
CA TRP A 69 1.34 6.17 -3.84
C TRP A 69 1.39 7.02 -2.58
N HIS A 70 2.57 7.47 -2.20
CA HIS A 70 2.73 8.32 -1.04
C HIS A 70 2.31 9.74 -1.39
N VAL A 71 1.43 10.31 -0.57
CA VAL A 71 0.89 11.66 -0.79
C VAL A 71 0.99 12.45 0.50
N PRO A 72 1.15 13.76 0.42
CA PRO A 72 1.24 14.58 1.64
C PRO A 72 -0.11 14.81 2.32
N ASP A 73 -1.21 14.78 1.57
CA ASP A 73 -2.55 15.00 2.13
C ASP A 73 -3.52 14.05 1.43
N ILE A 74 -3.85 12.96 2.12
CA ILE A 74 -4.64 11.88 1.51
C ILE A 74 -6.08 12.32 1.25
N GLU A 75 -6.67 13.13 2.14
CA GLU A 75 -8.05 13.56 1.93
C GLU A 75 -8.17 14.49 0.73
N GLU A 76 -7.21 15.39 0.59
CA GLU A 76 -7.19 16.30 -0.55
C GLU A 76 -7.02 15.52 -1.85
N LYS A 77 -6.11 14.53 -1.84
CA LYS A 77 -5.86 13.73 -3.04
C LYS A 77 -7.08 12.89 -3.41
N LEU A 78 -7.76 12.33 -2.41
CA LEU A 78 -8.98 11.57 -2.67
C LEU A 78 -10.06 12.45 -3.31
N ALA A 79 -10.21 13.68 -2.82
CA ALA A 79 -11.19 14.60 -3.38
C ALA A 79 -10.87 14.93 -4.85
N GLU A 80 -9.59 15.15 -5.14
CA GLU A 80 -9.17 15.43 -6.51
C GLU A 80 -9.42 14.24 -7.43
N MET A 81 -9.10 13.03 -6.95
CA MET A 81 -9.25 11.84 -7.78
C MET A 81 -10.70 11.51 -8.04
N THR A 82 -11.57 11.66 -7.03
CA THR A 82 -13.00 11.44 -7.24
C THR A 82 -13.58 12.45 -8.20
N ALA A 83 -13.15 13.71 -8.09
CA ALA A 83 -13.60 14.72 -9.04
C ALA A 83 -13.12 14.42 -10.47
N ALA A 84 -12.02 13.72 -10.61
CA ALA A 84 -11.46 13.36 -11.91
C ALA A 84 -12.06 12.07 -12.48
N GLY A 85 -12.89 11.36 -11.71
CA GLY A 85 -13.54 10.15 -12.22
C GLY A 85 -13.21 8.86 -11.48
N ALA A 86 -12.37 8.91 -10.46
CA ALA A 86 -12.08 7.71 -9.68
C ALA A 86 -13.23 7.40 -8.73
N THR A 87 -13.35 6.14 -8.37
CA THR A 87 -14.36 5.69 -7.42
C THR A 87 -13.69 5.27 -6.13
N LEU A 88 -14.19 5.76 -5.00
CA LEU A 88 -13.63 5.40 -3.70
C LEU A 88 -13.95 3.93 -3.42
N LYS A 89 -12.92 3.17 -3.06
CA LYS A 89 -13.08 1.76 -2.69
C LYS A 89 -12.98 1.59 -1.19
N GLU A 90 -11.93 2.15 -0.57
CA GLU A 90 -11.74 2.13 0.87
C GLU A 90 -11.41 3.55 1.32
N ALA A 91 -12.21 4.09 2.23
CA ALA A 91 -11.97 5.44 2.74
C ALA A 91 -10.68 5.47 3.55
N ALA A 92 -10.10 6.65 3.68
CA ALA A 92 -8.87 6.82 4.43
C ALA A 92 -9.07 6.37 5.87
N HIS A 93 -8.15 5.55 6.35
CA HIS A 93 -8.20 5.06 7.73
C HIS A 93 -6.79 4.77 8.21
N GLU A 94 -6.63 4.76 9.52
CA GLU A 94 -5.33 4.57 10.13
C GLU A 94 -4.99 3.08 10.20
N VAL A 95 -3.73 2.75 9.89
CA VAL A 95 -3.26 1.36 9.91
C VAL A 95 -2.10 1.17 10.87
N GLY A 96 -1.88 2.13 11.78
CA GLY A 96 -0.82 2.02 12.77
C GLY A 96 0.20 3.11 12.56
N GLY A 97 0.78 3.59 13.68
CA GLY A 97 1.79 4.62 13.63
C GLY A 97 1.29 5.95 13.09
N GLY A 98 -0.01 6.16 13.05
CA GLY A 98 -0.59 7.37 12.49
C GLY A 98 -0.64 7.40 10.98
N ARG A 99 -0.24 6.31 10.33
CA ARG A 99 -0.25 6.23 8.87
C ARG A 99 -1.67 6.02 8.37
N LEU A 100 -2.03 6.75 7.32
CA LEU A 100 -3.35 6.64 6.71
C LEU A 100 -3.24 5.97 5.35
N VAL A 101 -4.19 5.09 5.03
CA VAL A 101 -4.25 4.45 3.71
C VAL A 101 -5.66 4.54 3.18
N ALA A 102 -5.77 4.52 1.85
CA ALA A 102 -7.06 4.50 1.17
C ALA A 102 -6.86 3.84 -0.18
N THR A 103 -7.95 3.33 -0.76
CA THR A 103 -7.89 2.79 -2.12
C THR A 103 -9.03 3.35 -2.95
N VAL A 104 -8.75 3.55 -4.22
CA VAL A 104 -9.74 3.97 -5.20
C VAL A 104 -9.61 3.07 -6.42
N THR A 105 -10.60 3.09 -7.29
CA THR A 105 -10.48 2.42 -8.59
C THR A 105 -10.56 3.46 -9.69
N ASP A 106 -9.83 3.21 -10.77
CA ASP A 106 -9.94 4.04 -11.96
C ASP A 106 -11.14 3.57 -12.79
N PRO A 107 -11.46 4.24 -13.92
CA PRO A 107 -12.64 3.83 -14.71
C PRO A 107 -12.60 2.39 -15.20
N ASP A 108 -11.43 1.80 -15.31
CA ASP A 108 -11.29 0.42 -15.77
C ASP A 108 -11.22 -0.59 -14.63
N GLY A 109 -11.39 -0.13 -13.39
CA GLY A 109 -11.41 -1.02 -12.24
C GLY A 109 -10.05 -1.32 -11.65
N ASN A 110 -8.98 -0.66 -12.12
CA ASN A 110 -7.67 -0.85 -11.52
C ASN A 110 -7.65 -0.23 -10.12
N VAL A 111 -7.08 -0.97 -9.17
CA VAL A 111 -7.01 -0.49 -7.79
C VAL A 111 -5.74 0.34 -7.59
N LEU A 112 -5.94 1.55 -7.07
CA LEU A 112 -4.85 2.46 -6.77
C LEU A 112 -4.84 2.71 -5.26
N GLY A 113 -3.69 2.54 -4.63
CA GLY A 113 -3.55 2.78 -3.20
C GLY A 113 -2.93 4.13 -2.94
N LEU A 114 -3.39 4.78 -1.89
CA LEU A 114 -2.82 6.03 -1.40
C LEU A 114 -2.37 5.82 0.02
N ILE A 115 -1.28 6.47 0.39
CA ILE A 115 -0.74 6.36 1.73
C ILE A 115 -0.16 7.70 2.14
N GLN A 116 -0.48 8.12 3.37
CA GLN A 116 0.04 9.33 3.96
C GLN A 116 0.76 8.95 5.24
N ASP A 117 2.05 9.23 5.30
CA ASP A 117 2.83 9.01 6.51
C ASP A 117 2.64 10.15 7.49
N ARG A 118 2.81 9.85 8.76
CA ARG A 118 2.73 10.87 9.80
C ARG A 118 4.07 11.35 10.21
#